data_77e5bb7dda28b9d7b3c1a283c5fd76e8
#
_entry.id   77e5bb7dda28b9d7b3c1a283c5fd76e8
#
_cell.length_a   1.000
_cell.length_b   1.000
_cell.length_c   1.000
_cell.angle_alpha   90.00
_cell.angle_beta   90.00
_cell.angle_gamma   90.00
#
_symmetry.space_group_name_H-M   'P 1'
#
loop_
_entity.id
_entity.type
_entity.pdbx_description
1 polymer ?
#
loop_
_entity_poly.entity_id
_entity_poly.type
_entity_poly.pdbx_seq_one_letter_code
_entity_poly.pdbx_strand_id
1 'polypeptide(L)'
;MKKTIISSTLLLLATTTYSQQAEAAHVECLIGGTSTQQFFEPDFCSAMANTDRPSVAFRFIADKDVADVVWSYSASATGSWNCGSSTYCSFRDSGRQNNDLFYNASACVTKVLYKDGTWENTNHCANGHYSKQSSNPF
;
A
#
# COMPACT_ATOMS: atom_id res chain seq x y z
N MET A 1 -1.20 1.40 -76.79
CA MET A 1 -2.03 1.15 -75.56
C MET A 1 -1.12 1.03 -74.40
N LYS A 2 -1.08 2.03 -73.51
CA LYS A 2 -0.28 1.98 -72.29
C LYS A 2 -1.17 1.48 -71.14
N LYS A 3 -0.86 0.33 -70.57
CA LYS A 3 -1.52 -0.19 -69.38
C LYS A 3 -0.86 0.42 -68.14
N THR A 4 -1.60 1.27 -67.48
CA THR A 4 -1.17 1.83 -66.18
C THR A 4 -1.50 0.85 -65.09
N ILE A 5 -0.48 0.32 -64.43
CA ILE A 5 -0.64 -0.52 -63.22
C ILE A 5 -0.68 0.41 -62.03
N ILE A 6 -1.83 0.50 -61.36
CA ILE A 6 -2.00 1.21 -60.07
C ILE A 6 -1.62 0.24 -58.99
N SER A 7 -0.45 0.46 -58.39
CA SER A 7 -0.01 -0.28 -57.21
C SER A 7 -0.65 0.31 -55.96
N SER A 8 -1.66 -0.34 -55.41
CA SER A 8 -2.28 0.05 -54.12
C SER A 8 -1.40 -0.46 -52.98
N THR A 9 -0.67 0.46 -52.38
CA THR A 9 0.09 0.19 -51.16
C THR A 9 -0.87 0.19 -49.96
N LEU A 10 -1.14 -1.02 -49.45
CA LEU A 10 -1.95 -1.20 -48.23
C LEU A 10 -1.10 -0.85 -47.01
N LEU A 11 -1.36 0.29 -46.39
CA LEU A 11 -0.71 0.69 -45.15
C LEU A 11 -1.37 -0.09 -43.99
N LEU A 12 -0.72 -1.13 -43.49
CA LEU A 12 -1.11 -1.79 -42.24
C LEU A 12 -0.76 -0.87 -41.06
N LEU A 13 -1.76 -0.20 -40.51
CA LEU A 13 -1.65 0.45 -39.21
C LEU A 13 -1.64 -0.64 -38.13
N ALA A 14 -0.45 -0.95 -37.62
CA ALA A 14 -0.30 -1.76 -36.43
C ALA A 14 -0.76 -0.94 -35.22
N THR A 15 -2.00 -1.16 -34.76
CA THR A 15 -2.47 -0.64 -33.49
C THR A 15 -1.81 -1.47 -32.38
N THR A 16 -0.76 -0.93 -31.76
CA THR A 16 -0.22 -1.46 -30.54
C THR A 16 -1.24 -1.22 -29.43
N THR A 17 -2.03 -2.21 -29.09
CA THR A 17 -2.84 -2.21 -27.90
C THR A 17 -1.88 -2.32 -26.72
N TYR A 18 -1.61 -1.21 -26.03
CA TYR A 18 -1.01 -1.24 -24.71
C TYR A 18 -2.03 -1.91 -23.78
N SER A 19 -1.85 -3.19 -23.49
CA SER A 19 -2.57 -3.80 -22.39
C SER A 19 -1.99 -3.19 -21.11
N GLN A 20 -2.76 -2.32 -20.45
CA GLN A 20 -2.48 -1.92 -19.08
C GLN A 20 -2.59 -3.20 -18.24
N GLN A 21 -1.43 -3.71 -17.84
CA GLN A 21 -1.37 -4.83 -16.93
C GLN A 21 -1.97 -4.36 -15.61
N ALA A 22 -3.11 -4.93 -15.20
CA ALA A 22 -3.71 -4.61 -13.91
C ALA A 22 -2.67 -4.89 -12.82
N GLU A 23 -2.46 -3.91 -11.95
CA GLU A 23 -1.54 -4.06 -10.83
C GLU A 23 -2.05 -5.19 -9.92
N ALA A 24 -1.17 -6.13 -9.54
CA ALA A 24 -1.54 -7.21 -8.65
C ALA A 24 -1.99 -6.67 -7.29
N ALA A 25 -3.02 -7.26 -6.70
CA ALA A 25 -3.50 -6.87 -5.38
C ALA A 25 -2.38 -6.96 -4.33
N HIS A 26 -2.23 -5.91 -3.52
CA HIS A 26 -1.19 -5.82 -2.49
C HIS A 26 -1.58 -4.81 -1.40
N VAL A 27 -0.84 -4.85 -0.30
CA VAL A 27 -0.92 -3.82 0.75
C VAL A 27 0.32 -2.94 0.67
N GLU A 28 0.11 -1.65 0.79
CA GLU A 28 1.16 -0.64 0.87
C GLU A 28 1.18 -0.01 2.25
N CYS A 29 2.31 0.53 2.66
CA CYS A 29 2.44 1.27 3.90
C CYS A 29 3.17 2.61 3.72
N LEU A 30 2.95 3.49 4.70
CA LEU A 30 3.50 4.84 4.78
C LEU A 30 3.77 5.18 6.24
N ILE A 31 4.98 5.63 6.55
CA ILE A 31 5.34 6.14 7.88
C ILE A 31 5.04 7.64 7.94
N GLY A 32 4.19 8.03 8.90
CA GLY A 32 3.90 9.43 9.21
C GLY A 32 4.72 9.95 10.40
N GLY A 33 4.89 11.28 10.47
CA GLY A 33 5.71 11.92 11.50
C GLY A 33 7.20 11.90 11.18
N THR A 34 7.55 12.02 9.92
CA THR A 34 8.92 12.10 9.42
C THR A 34 9.24 13.52 8.96
N SER A 35 10.53 13.87 8.92
CA SER A 35 11.00 15.17 8.41
C SER A 35 10.99 15.27 6.89
N THR A 36 10.90 14.15 6.19
CA THR A 36 10.85 14.07 4.74
C THR A 36 9.48 13.56 4.29
N GLN A 37 9.04 14.00 3.12
CA GLN A 37 7.82 13.49 2.54
C GLN A 37 8.00 12.00 2.22
N GLN A 38 7.05 11.20 2.69
CA GLN A 38 6.98 9.77 2.42
C GLN A 38 5.90 9.47 1.38
N PHE A 39 6.05 8.35 0.70
CA PHE A 39 5.08 7.81 -0.24
C PHE A 39 4.67 6.42 0.22
N PHE A 40 3.49 5.99 -0.18
CA PHE A 40 3.10 4.61 0.01
C PHE A 40 4.00 3.68 -0.80
N GLU A 41 4.51 2.66 -0.13
CA GLU A 41 5.38 1.65 -0.73
C GLU A 41 4.79 0.25 -0.52
N PRO A 42 4.82 -0.61 -1.55
CA PRO A 42 4.30 -1.97 -1.42
C PRO A 42 5.14 -2.80 -0.46
N ASP A 43 4.48 -3.62 0.32
CA ASP A 43 5.03 -4.67 1.21
C ASP A 43 5.87 -4.19 2.38
N PHE A 44 6.67 -3.15 2.22
CA PHE A 44 7.59 -2.66 3.24
C PHE A 44 7.83 -1.16 3.16
N CYS A 45 7.78 -0.48 4.30
CA CYS A 45 8.19 0.92 4.42
C CYS A 45 9.04 1.13 5.68
N SER A 46 9.96 2.07 5.62
CA SER A 46 10.88 2.36 6.71
C SER A 46 11.21 3.83 6.78
N ALA A 47 11.26 4.39 7.98
CA ALA A 47 11.65 5.79 8.19
C ALA A 47 12.15 6.05 9.61
N MET A 48 12.89 7.14 9.75
CA MET A 48 13.21 7.75 11.03
C MET A 48 12.13 8.81 11.34
N ALA A 49 11.38 8.60 12.41
CA ALA A 49 10.40 9.58 12.85
C ALA A 49 11.06 10.72 13.59
N ASN A 50 10.57 11.94 13.36
CA ASN A 50 11.01 13.14 14.09
C ASN A 50 10.05 13.48 15.26
N THR A 51 9.24 12.54 15.67
CA THR A 51 8.28 12.62 16.77
C THR A 51 8.35 11.35 17.59
N ASP A 52 7.91 11.39 18.84
CA ASP A 52 7.74 10.23 19.70
C ASP A 52 6.44 9.47 19.42
N ARG A 53 5.54 10.05 18.61
CA ARG A 53 4.22 9.50 18.25
C ARG A 53 4.03 9.36 16.74
N PRO A 54 4.87 8.59 16.07
CA PRO A 54 4.69 8.35 14.63
C PRO A 54 3.42 7.55 14.36
N SER A 55 3.03 7.50 13.11
CA SER A 55 1.95 6.66 12.63
C SER A 55 2.41 5.81 11.47
N VAL A 56 1.74 4.68 11.28
CA VAL A 56 1.89 3.86 10.08
C VAL A 56 0.52 3.72 9.43
N ALA A 57 0.40 4.22 8.22
CA ALA A 57 -0.79 4.06 7.41
C ALA A 57 -0.61 2.87 6.47
N PHE A 58 -1.67 2.11 6.28
CA PHE A 58 -1.74 1.00 5.35
C PHE A 58 -2.89 1.22 4.39
N ARG A 59 -2.71 0.83 3.14
CA ARG A 59 -3.80 0.78 2.17
C ARG A 59 -3.74 -0.50 1.36
N PHE A 60 -4.90 -1.05 1.08
CA PHE A 60 -5.07 -2.19 0.22
C PHE A 60 -5.38 -1.73 -1.21
N ILE A 61 -4.55 -2.13 -2.15
CA ILE A 61 -4.75 -1.94 -3.58
C ILE A 61 -5.32 -3.23 -4.13
N ALA A 62 -6.53 -3.17 -4.64
CA ALA A 62 -7.23 -4.31 -5.21
C ALA A 62 -7.25 -4.24 -6.74
N ASP A 63 -7.43 -5.37 -7.38
CA ASP A 63 -7.58 -5.49 -8.83
C ASP A 63 -9.00 -5.25 -9.33
N LYS A 64 -9.99 -5.17 -8.42
CA LYS A 64 -11.37 -4.80 -8.69
C LYS A 64 -12.02 -4.10 -7.50
N ASP A 65 -13.21 -3.55 -7.69
CA ASP A 65 -13.90 -2.74 -6.68
C ASP A 65 -14.22 -3.52 -5.42
N VAL A 66 -13.77 -3.00 -4.28
CA VAL A 66 -13.91 -3.58 -2.95
C VAL A 66 -15.14 -3.02 -2.24
N ALA A 67 -15.94 -3.92 -1.64
CA ALA A 67 -17.01 -3.54 -0.72
C ALA A 67 -16.51 -3.50 0.73
N ASP A 68 -15.86 -4.56 1.19
CA ASP A 68 -15.34 -4.68 2.56
C ASP A 68 -14.05 -5.50 2.58
N VAL A 69 -13.21 -5.22 3.58
CA VAL A 69 -12.01 -6.02 3.88
C VAL A 69 -11.97 -6.40 5.35
N VAL A 70 -11.28 -7.49 5.63
CA VAL A 70 -10.92 -7.89 7.00
C VAL A 70 -9.43 -7.70 7.18
N TRP A 71 -9.07 -6.87 8.16
CA TRP A 71 -7.70 -6.60 8.54
C TRP A 71 -7.26 -7.47 9.74
N SER A 72 -6.03 -7.97 9.68
CA SER A 72 -5.29 -8.52 10.81
C SER A 72 -4.05 -7.66 11.02
N TYR A 73 -3.76 -7.27 12.25
CA TYR A 73 -2.70 -6.30 12.52
C TYR A 73 -2.04 -6.50 13.87
N SER A 74 -0.78 -6.07 13.96
CA SER A 74 0.00 -6.09 15.20
C SER A 74 1.10 -5.02 15.18
N ALA A 75 1.53 -4.59 16.35
CA ALA A 75 2.65 -3.67 16.49
C ALA A 75 3.51 -4.03 17.69
N SER A 76 4.81 -3.74 17.62
CA SER A 76 5.73 -3.90 18.75
C SER A 76 5.64 -2.74 19.75
N ALA A 77 5.21 -1.55 19.29
CA ALA A 77 4.97 -0.40 20.15
C ALA A 77 3.56 -0.45 20.77
N THR A 78 3.39 0.23 21.89
CA THR A 78 2.07 0.52 22.45
C THR A 78 1.43 1.65 21.64
N GLY A 79 0.20 1.45 21.24
CA GLY A 79 -0.53 2.44 20.46
C GLY A 79 -1.96 2.03 20.17
N SER A 80 -2.59 2.72 19.26
CA SER A 80 -3.98 2.49 18.86
C SER A 80 -4.08 2.19 17.36
N TRP A 81 -5.00 1.29 17.03
CA TRP A 81 -5.32 0.92 15.66
C TRP A 81 -6.67 1.53 15.25
N ASN A 82 -6.75 1.94 14.01
CA ASN A 82 -7.98 2.35 13.37
C ASN A 82 -8.12 1.60 12.04
N CYS A 83 -8.67 0.41 12.11
CA CYS A 83 -8.87 -0.50 10.99
C CYS A 83 -10.33 -0.95 10.98
N GLY A 84 -11.16 -0.27 10.22
CA GLY A 84 -12.53 -0.73 9.96
C GLY A 84 -12.57 -1.79 8.86
N SER A 85 -13.59 -1.73 8.05
CA SER A 85 -13.78 -2.60 6.87
C SER A 85 -13.39 -1.94 5.55
N SER A 86 -12.81 -0.72 5.60
CA SER A 86 -12.34 -0.01 4.42
C SER A 86 -10.98 -0.52 3.95
N THR A 87 -10.56 -0.05 2.79
CA THR A 87 -9.23 -0.35 2.24
C THR A 87 -8.07 0.35 2.96
N TYR A 88 -8.37 1.12 4.02
CA TYR A 88 -7.37 1.82 4.84
C TYR A 88 -7.37 1.30 6.27
N CYS A 89 -6.18 1.19 6.82
CA CYS A 89 -5.92 0.82 8.21
C CYS A 89 -4.75 1.68 8.70
N SER A 90 -4.75 2.05 9.97
CA SER A 90 -3.66 2.84 10.52
C SER A 90 -3.34 2.48 11.95
N PHE A 91 -2.07 2.59 12.30
CA PHE A 91 -1.55 2.50 13.65
C PHE A 91 -1.00 3.87 14.07
N ARG A 92 -1.30 4.28 15.29
CA ARG A 92 -0.71 5.46 15.93
C ARG A 92 0.02 5.05 17.20
N ASP A 93 1.30 5.31 17.24
CA ASP A 93 2.13 5.11 18.42
C ASP A 93 1.70 6.04 19.55
N SER A 94 1.65 5.52 20.78
CA SER A 94 1.24 6.28 21.97
C SER A 94 2.32 7.20 22.52
N GLY A 95 3.55 7.13 22.00
CA GLY A 95 4.71 7.87 22.48
C GLY A 95 5.43 7.20 23.66
N ARG A 96 4.96 6.03 24.13
CA ARG A 96 5.68 5.30 25.17
C ARG A 96 7.01 4.81 24.62
N GLN A 97 8.08 5.12 25.36
CA GLN A 97 9.41 4.60 25.07
C GLN A 97 9.59 3.25 25.79
N ASN A 98 10.25 2.34 25.12
CA ASN A 98 10.85 1.15 25.71
C ASN A 98 12.35 1.14 25.31
N ASN A 99 13.05 0.07 25.60
CA ASN A 99 14.47 -0.02 25.27
C ASN A 99 14.75 -0.43 23.80
N ASP A 100 13.72 -0.49 22.97
CA ASP A 100 13.88 -0.84 21.57
C ASP A 100 14.38 0.34 20.76
N LEU A 101 15.33 0.10 19.87
CA LEU A 101 15.82 1.09 18.93
C LEU A 101 14.89 1.26 17.73
N PHE A 102 14.18 0.18 17.39
CA PHE A 102 13.28 0.11 16.25
C PHE A 102 11.95 -0.49 16.66
N TYR A 103 10.92 0.00 16.03
CA TYR A 103 9.54 -0.44 16.19
C TYR A 103 8.99 -0.90 14.86
N ASN A 104 7.99 -1.76 14.90
CA ASN A 104 7.27 -2.17 13.71
C ASN A 104 5.76 -2.16 13.94
N ALA A 105 5.05 -1.96 12.86
CA ALA A 105 3.62 -2.22 12.75
C ALA A 105 3.36 -2.97 11.45
N SER A 106 2.57 -4.01 11.53
CA SER A 106 2.22 -4.87 10.39
C SER A 106 0.72 -4.93 10.24
N ALA A 107 0.23 -4.88 9.01
CA ALA A 107 -1.17 -5.09 8.71
C ALA A 107 -1.33 -5.97 7.47
N CYS A 108 -2.27 -6.89 7.54
CA CYS A 108 -2.59 -7.83 6.48
C CYS A 108 -4.08 -7.77 6.16
N VAL A 109 -4.44 -7.79 4.89
CA VAL A 109 -5.80 -8.08 4.44
C VAL A 109 -5.94 -9.59 4.31
N THR A 110 -6.82 -10.16 5.11
CA THR A 110 -7.03 -11.62 5.20
C THR A 110 -8.29 -12.09 4.48
N LYS A 111 -9.21 -11.20 4.20
CA LYS A 111 -10.43 -11.47 3.45
C LYS A 111 -10.89 -10.21 2.73
N VAL A 112 -11.37 -10.37 1.52
CA VAL A 112 -11.93 -9.29 0.70
C VAL A 112 -13.31 -9.70 0.22
N LEU A 113 -14.29 -8.79 0.38
CA LEU A 113 -15.58 -8.84 -0.27
C LEU A 113 -15.59 -7.79 -1.38
N TYR A 114 -15.84 -8.20 -2.60
CA TYR A 114 -15.93 -7.31 -3.75
C TYR A 114 -17.35 -6.82 -4.00
N LYS A 115 -17.49 -5.70 -4.68
CA LYS A 115 -18.81 -5.12 -5.01
C LYS A 115 -19.64 -5.99 -5.94
N ASP A 116 -19.04 -6.91 -6.67
CA ASP A 116 -19.70 -7.91 -7.50
C ASP A 116 -20.33 -9.06 -6.69
N GLY A 117 -20.18 -9.05 -5.35
CA GLY A 117 -20.66 -10.07 -4.43
C GLY A 117 -19.75 -11.28 -4.26
N THR A 118 -18.63 -11.35 -5.00
CA THR A 118 -17.62 -12.37 -4.79
C THR A 118 -16.72 -12.02 -3.61
N TRP A 119 -16.14 -13.03 -3.00
CA TRP A 119 -15.19 -12.85 -1.90
C TRP A 119 -14.04 -13.84 -2.02
N GLU A 120 -12.92 -13.53 -1.38
CA GLU A 120 -11.77 -14.42 -1.32
C GLU A 120 -11.02 -14.27 0.01
N ASN A 121 -10.37 -15.35 0.44
CA ASN A 121 -9.36 -15.30 1.47
C ASN A 121 -8.03 -14.86 0.83
N THR A 122 -7.33 -13.97 1.50
CA THR A 122 -6.07 -13.39 1.03
C THR A 122 -5.03 -13.40 2.15
N ASN A 123 -3.81 -13.04 1.83
CA ASN A 123 -2.76 -12.77 2.81
C ASN A 123 -1.82 -11.71 2.24
N HIS A 124 -2.37 -10.52 1.97
CA HIS A 124 -1.61 -9.38 1.50
C HIS A 124 -1.22 -8.53 2.70
N CYS A 125 0.07 -8.41 2.96
CA CYS A 125 0.62 -7.75 4.14
C CYS A 125 1.57 -6.63 3.75
N ALA A 126 1.72 -5.64 4.65
CA ALA A 126 2.82 -4.71 4.64
C ALA A 126 3.38 -4.53 6.06
N ASN A 127 4.66 -4.20 6.14
CA ASN A 127 5.39 -3.97 7.38
C ASN A 127 6.00 -2.59 7.37
N GLY A 128 5.62 -1.76 8.35
CA GLY A 128 6.25 -0.48 8.59
C GLY A 128 7.27 -0.58 9.72
N HIS A 129 8.51 -0.19 9.45
CA HIS A 129 9.59 -0.12 10.42
C HIS A 129 9.98 1.32 10.68
N TYR A 130 10.11 1.71 11.94
CA TYR A 130 10.49 3.05 12.29
C TYR A 130 11.32 3.12 13.57
N SER A 131 12.18 4.14 13.66
CA SER A 131 12.77 4.60 14.90
C SER A 131 12.01 5.83 15.39
N LYS A 132 11.95 6.05 16.70
CA LYS A 132 11.34 7.23 17.30
C LYS A 132 12.41 8.18 17.80
N GLN A 133 12.14 9.48 17.71
CA GLN A 133 12.96 10.47 18.40
C GLN A 133 12.71 10.33 19.91
N SER A 134 13.78 10.21 20.69
CA SER A 134 13.64 10.24 22.15
C SER A 134 13.15 11.60 22.58
N SER A 135 12.07 11.61 23.36
CA SER A 135 11.53 12.83 23.96
C SER A 135 12.32 13.29 25.18
N ASN A 136 13.43 12.63 25.49
CA ASN A 136 14.28 12.99 26.61
C ASN A 136 15.62 13.57 26.11
N PRO A 137 15.71 14.90 25.94
CA PRO A 137 17.00 15.56 25.85
C PRO A 137 17.57 15.60 27.26
N PHE A 138 18.51 14.74 27.55
CA PHE A 138 19.36 14.72 28.75
C PHE A 138 18.80 15.33 30.03
#